data_ec988f6685fa19ecbfab446fcef3ee3d
#
_entry.id   ec988f6685fa19ecbfab446fcef3ee3d
#
_cell.length_a   1.000
_cell.length_b   1.000
_cell.length_c   1.000
_cell.angle_alpha   90.00
_cell.angle_beta   90.00
_cell.angle_gamma   90.00
#
_symmetry.space_group_name_H-M   'P 1'
#
loop_
_entity.id
_entity.type
_entity.pdbx_description
1 polymer ?
#
loop_
_entity_poly.entity_id
_entity_poly.type
_entity_poly.pdbx_seq_one_letter_code
_entity_poly.pdbx_strand_id
1 'polypeptide(L)'
;MKHIVFVVGNYKNGGVPMRTTNLANEFAKQGYKSTILVTKDIAENVFFECHENVSIVSLKEYISTHSNDKVVKINKKKRNHMIHFLKYLRYISKKFPKWDKKLASEIRGLRHSENLSAFIVSNPDCVYIPFGISYFGDVFYASKGTKAKIIYAERNAPEVEFPDDINEKESLIKMLSDADGAVLQTQDELKFYNGRLKNAVVINNPVKANLPEPFDGERRKVVVNFCRIAEQKNLPLMINAFMEFHKSHPDYSLEIYGNTVEKNEEELKNRYLEMISSFNAEECIKILPPRAEIHSVVRDCAMFVSSSDFEGLSNSMLEALAIGMPCVCTDCLGGGAREMITDGENGLLVPMNDANALAQAMCRMADDKEFSKKCSENAMKVRETHKVETIAGKWLEVIEKFI
;
A
#
# COMPACT_ATOMS: atom_id res chain seq x y z
N MET A 1 -14.71 25.39 3.57
CA MET A 1 -14.80 23.91 3.66
C MET A 1 -13.36 23.40 3.72
N LYS A 2 -13.03 22.61 4.73
CA LYS A 2 -11.69 21.99 4.88
C LYS A 2 -11.43 21.07 3.69
N HIS A 3 -10.23 21.13 3.10
CA HIS A 3 -9.93 20.45 1.84
C HIS A 3 -8.73 19.53 2.00
N ILE A 4 -8.92 18.25 1.68
CA ILE A 4 -7.91 17.18 1.78
C ILE A 4 -7.57 16.73 0.37
N VAL A 5 -6.27 16.61 0.07
CA VAL A 5 -5.75 16.21 -1.23
C VAL A 5 -4.87 14.98 -1.08
N PHE A 6 -5.36 13.85 -1.56
CA PHE A 6 -4.56 12.64 -1.71
C PHE A 6 -3.70 12.73 -2.96
N VAL A 7 -2.40 12.46 -2.86
CA VAL A 7 -1.50 12.48 -4.01
C VAL A 7 -1.07 11.06 -4.34
N VAL A 8 -1.46 10.61 -5.54
CA VAL A 8 -1.19 9.25 -6.03
C VAL A 8 -0.55 9.30 -7.43
N GLY A 9 0.19 8.26 -7.80
CA GLY A 9 0.79 8.16 -9.12
C GLY A 9 -0.23 7.83 -10.20
N ASN A 10 -0.61 6.57 -10.25
CA ASN A 10 -1.62 6.08 -11.18
C ASN A 10 -2.95 5.86 -10.47
N TYR A 11 -4.03 6.16 -11.15
CA TYR A 11 -5.38 5.85 -10.70
C TYR A 11 -5.97 4.77 -11.61
N LYS A 12 -5.80 3.52 -11.18
CA LYS A 12 -6.27 2.30 -11.84
C LYS A 12 -6.73 1.30 -10.79
N ASN A 13 -7.35 0.20 -11.20
CA ASN A 13 -7.76 -0.83 -10.25
C ASN A 13 -6.55 -1.37 -9.47
N GLY A 14 -6.63 -1.29 -8.15
CA GLY A 14 -5.54 -1.68 -7.24
C GLY A 14 -5.74 -1.18 -5.81
N GLY A 15 -4.91 -1.66 -4.90
CA GLY A 15 -5.07 -1.41 -3.46
C GLY A 15 -4.95 0.06 -3.04
N VAL A 16 -3.99 0.81 -3.59
CA VAL A 16 -3.81 2.23 -3.22
C VAL A 16 -4.96 3.10 -3.74
N PRO A 17 -5.36 3.06 -5.03
CA PRO A 17 -6.52 3.81 -5.50
C PRO A 17 -7.82 3.44 -4.78
N MET A 18 -8.08 2.16 -4.55
CA MET A 18 -9.28 1.70 -3.81
C MET A 18 -9.32 2.31 -2.40
N ARG A 19 -8.23 2.18 -1.64
CA ARG A 19 -8.14 2.74 -0.28
C ARG A 19 -8.30 4.25 -0.27
N THR A 20 -7.63 4.93 -1.20
CA THR A 20 -7.71 6.39 -1.32
C THR A 20 -9.14 6.83 -1.61
N THR A 21 -9.84 6.13 -2.51
CA THR A 21 -11.24 6.43 -2.84
C THR A 21 -12.17 6.18 -1.65
N ASN A 22 -12.00 5.08 -0.93
CA ASN A 22 -12.81 4.77 0.24
C ASN A 22 -12.65 5.83 1.33
N LEU A 23 -11.43 6.26 1.62
CA LEU A 23 -11.16 7.33 2.59
C LEU A 23 -11.71 8.68 2.09
N ALA A 24 -11.50 9.02 0.82
CA ALA A 24 -12.00 10.25 0.24
C ALA A 24 -13.54 10.34 0.28
N ASN A 25 -14.22 9.23 -0.01
CA ASN A 25 -15.67 9.12 0.07
C ASN A 25 -16.15 9.32 1.50
N GLU A 26 -15.48 8.70 2.47
CA GLU A 26 -15.88 8.81 3.86
C GLU A 26 -15.64 10.23 4.42
N PHE A 27 -14.54 10.86 4.05
CA PHE A 27 -14.30 12.27 4.39
C PHE A 27 -15.35 13.20 3.75
N ALA A 28 -15.74 12.90 2.50
CA ALA A 28 -16.78 13.67 1.82
C ALA A 28 -18.14 13.56 2.51
N LYS A 29 -18.54 12.37 2.98
CA LYS A 29 -19.76 12.16 3.79
C LYS A 29 -19.74 12.98 5.10
N GLN A 30 -18.56 13.19 5.67
CA GLN A 30 -18.37 13.97 6.89
C GLN A 30 -18.18 15.48 6.63
N GLY A 31 -18.44 15.94 5.40
CA GLY A 31 -18.45 17.35 5.03
C GLY A 31 -17.11 17.95 4.63
N TYR A 32 -16.08 17.12 4.40
CA TYR A 32 -14.79 17.58 3.87
C TYR A 32 -14.81 17.58 2.34
N LYS A 33 -14.16 18.55 1.72
CA LYS A 33 -13.84 18.47 0.30
C LYS A 33 -12.65 17.53 0.13
N SER A 34 -12.77 16.52 -0.72
CA SER A 34 -11.72 15.56 -1.00
C SER A 34 -11.31 15.59 -2.47
N THR A 35 -10.01 15.62 -2.73
CA THR A 35 -9.45 15.53 -4.08
C THR A 35 -8.44 14.39 -4.16
N ILE A 36 -8.57 13.54 -5.17
CA ILE A 36 -7.56 12.56 -5.53
C ILE A 36 -6.77 13.16 -6.70
N LEU A 37 -5.57 13.66 -6.41
CA LEU A 37 -4.67 14.25 -7.40
C LEU A 37 -3.79 13.15 -7.98
N VAL A 38 -3.98 12.89 -9.28
CA VAL A 38 -3.26 11.86 -10.02
C VAL A 38 -2.10 12.49 -10.78
N THR A 39 -0.88 12.06 -10.48
CA THR A 39 0.34 12.67 -11.04
C THR A 39 0.80 12.02 -12.35
N LYS A 40 0.33 10.80 -12.64
CA LYS A 40 0.64 10.05 -13.88
C LYS A 40 -0.64 9.79 -14.66
N ASP A 41 -1.12 8.55 -14.71
CA ASP A 41 -2.20 8.14 -15.59
C ASP A 41 -3.48 7.76 -14.82
N ILE A 42 -4.62 8.08 -15.41
CA ILE A 42 -5.94 7.62 -15.01
C ILE A 42 -6.40 6.58 -16.03
N ALA A 43 -6.74 5.37 -15.54
CA ALA A 43 -7.27 4.33 -16.42
C ALA A 43 -8.74 4.61 -16.78
N GLU A 44 -9.12 4.26 -18.01
CA GLU A 44 -10.48 4.48 -18.54
C GLU A 44 -11.54 3.66 -17.77
N ASN A 45 -11.18 2.46 -17.29
CA ASN A 45 -12.09 1.53 -16.62
C ASN A 45 -11.74 1.40 -15.14
N VAL A 46 -12.05 2.40 -14.35
CA VAL A 46 -11.91 2.35 -12.88
C VAL A 46 -13.26 2.04 -12.25
N PHE A 47 -13.32 0.98 -11.43
CA PHE A 47 -14.55 0.47 -10.83
C PHE A 47 -14.88 1.08 -9.45
N PHE A 48 -14.24 2.19 -9.07
CA PHE A 48 -14.50 2.82 -7.77
C PHE A 48 -15.55 3.92 -7.93
N GLU A 49 -16.65 3.76 -7.23
CA GLU A 49 -17.66 4.82 -7.14
C GLU A 49 -17.14 5.94 -6.23
N CYS A 50 -17.23 7.18 -6.72
CA CYS A 50 -16.86 8.36 -5.96
C CYS A 50 -18.11 9.11 -5.49
N HIS A 51 -18.06 9.55 -4.24
CA HIS A 51 -19.07 10.48 -3.70
C HIS A 51 -19.03 11.78 -4.50
N GLU A 52 -20.18 12.47 -4.64
CA GLU A 52 -20.31 13.73 -5.42
C GLU A 52 -19.33 14.83 -4.99
N ASN A 53 -18.93 14.86 -3.73
CA ASN A 53 -17.96 15.81 -3.17
C ASN A 53 -16.50 15.34 -3.26
N VAL A 54 -16.22 14.24 -3.98
CA VAL A 54 -14.88 13.76 -4.28
C VAL A 54 -14.53 14.10 -5.73
N SER A 55 -13.41 14.77 -5.93
CA SER A 55 -12.90 15.12 -7.26
C SER A 55 -11.67 14.30 -7.59
N ILE A 56 -11.64 13.65 -8.76
CA ILE A 56 -10.42 13.05 -9.32
C ILE A 56 -9.84 14.05 -10.29
N VAL A 57 -8.59 14.46 -10.08
CA VAL A 57 -7.94 15.50 -10.86
C VAL A 57 -6.66 14.95 -11.49
N SER A 58 -6.57 14.95 -12.81
CA SER A 58 -5.32 14.70 -13.54
C SER A 58 -4.42 15.94 -13.44
N LEU A 59 -3.22 15.78 -12.88
CA LEU A 59 -2.24 16.87 -12.82
C LEU A 59 -1.88 17.39 -14.21
N LYS A 60 -1.80 16.51 -15.20
CA LYS A 60 -1.51 16.86 -16.60
C LYS A 60 -2.60 17.79 -17.19
N GLU A 61 -3.87 17.44 -16.98
CA GLU A 61 -5.01 18.26 -17.45
C GLU A 61 -5.11 19.56 -16.67
N TYR A 62 -4.90 19.51 -15.36
CA TYR A 62 -4.88 20.73 -14.53
C TYR A 62 -3.86 21.74 -15.07
N ILE A 63 -2.64 21.32 -15.36
CA ILE A 63 -1.60 22.22 -15.88
C ILE A 63 -1.96 22.76 -17.26
N SER A 64 -2.59 21.98 -18.15
CA SER A 64 -2.99 22.45 -19.47
C SER A 64 -3.96 23.63 -19.41
N THR A 65 -4.82 23.66 -18.39
CA THR A 65 -5.87 24.70 -18.21
C THR A 65 -5.40 25.88 -17.35
N HIS A 66 -4.52 25.67 -16.35
CA HIS A 66 -4.16 26.68 -15.36
C HIS A 66 -2.73 27.25 -15.49
N SER A 67 -1.96 26.83 -16.52
CA SER A 67 -0.58 27.31 -16.72
C SER A 67 -0.47 28.83 -16.90
N ASN A 68 -1.54 29.48 -17.31
CA ASN A 68 -1.64 30.92 -17.53
C ASN A 68 -2.07 31.74 -16.29
N ASP A 69 -2.46 31.09 -15.21
CA ASP A 69 -2.89 31.75 -13.99
C ASP A 69 -1.78 32.60 -13.37
N LYS A 70 -2.16 33.79 -12.91
CA LYS A 70 -1.23 34.76 -12.34
C LYS A 70 -0.41 34.16 -11.16
N VAL A 71 -1.05 33.39 -10.29
CA VAL A 71 -0.42 32.75 -9.13
C VAL A 71 0.60 31.72 -9.59
N VAL A 72 0.25 30.88 -10.59
CA VAL A 72 1.14 29.86 -11.16
C VAL A 72 2.35 30.51 -11.82
N LYS A 73 2.15 31.57 -12.61
CA LYS A 73 3.27 32.33 -13.26
C LYS A 73 4.21 32.97 -12.24
N ILE A 74 3.68 33.56 -11.17
CA ILE A 74 4.50 34.17 -10.11
C ILE A 74 5.31 33.08 -9.39
N ASN A 75 4.68 31.96 -9.07
CA ASN A 75 5.36 30.82 -8.43
C ASN A 75 6.47 30.26 -9.29
N LYS A 76 6.21 30.03 -10.57
CA LYS A 76 7.20 29.57 -11.56
C LYS A 76 8.42 30.51 -11.60
N LYS A 77 8.18 31.83 -11.61
CA LYS A 77 9.26 32.83 -11.58
C LYS A 77 10.09 32.74 -10.31
N LYS A 78 9.44 32.62 -9.13
CA LYS A 78 10.14 32.46 -7.83
C LYS A 78 10.99 31.20 -7.79
N ARG A 79 10.43 30.06 -8.25
CA ARG A 79 11.15 28.77 -8.32
C ARG A 79 12.36 28.84 -9.25
N ASN A 80 12.23 29.47 -10.41
CA ASN A 80 13.34 29.67 -11.32
C ASN A 80 14.46 30.51 -10.69
N HIS A 81 14.13 31.60 -9.98
CA HIS A 81 15.13 32.37 -9.25
C HIS A 81 15.84 31.53 -8.17
N MET A 82 15.10 30.72 -7.41
CA MET A 82 15.66 29.80 -6.43
C MET A 82 16.60 28.78 -7.08
N ILE A 83 16.18 28.18 -8.20
CA ILE A 83 17.03 27.23 -8.95
C ILE A 83 18.30 27.92 -9.47
N HIS A 84 18.21 29.14 -9.95
CA HIS A 84 19.39 29.91 -10.40
C HIS A 84 20.35 30.19 -9.25
N PHE A 85 19.83 30.60 -8.10
CA PHE A 85 20.63 30.81 -6.87
C PHE A 85 21.31 29.52 -6.41
N LEU A 86 20.59 28.39 -6.38
CA LEU A 86 21.17 27.09 -6.02
C LEU A 86 22.23 26.62 -7.00
N LYS A 87 22.08 26.91 -8.30
CA LYS A 87 23.11 26.62 -9.32
C LYS A 87 24.36 27.47 -9.08
N TYR A 88 24.21 28.73 -8.70
CA TYR A 88 25.33 29.59 -8.35
C TYR A 88 26.05 29.05 -7.11
N LEU A 89 25.31 28.70 -6.04
CA LEU A 89 25.89 28.07 -4.86
C LEU A 89 26.60 26.76 -5.20
N ARG A 90 26.02 25.95 -6.06
CA ARG A 90 26.62 24.71 -6.53
C ARG A 90 27.92 24.96 -7.29
N TYR A 91 27.98 26.01 -8.10
CA TYR A 91 29.20 26.38 -8.83
C TYR A 91 30.34 26.72 -7.89
N ILE A 92 30.11 27.50 -6.83
CA ILE A 92 31.14 27.86 -5.85
C ILE A 92 31.48 26.71 -4.90
N SER A 93 30.56 25.77 -4.67
CA SER A 93 30.76 24.63 -3.75
C SER A 93 31.35 23.39 -4.42
N LYS A 94 31.72 23.45 -5.70
CA LYS A 94 32.28 22.30 -6.46
C LYS A 94 33.46 21.58 -5.75
N LYS A 95 34.24 22.34 -4.96
CA LYS A 95 35.35 21.78 -4.17
C LYS A 95 34.89 20.92 -2.96
N PHE A 96 33.60 20.91 -2.65
CA PHE A 96 33.01 20.19 -1.53
C PHE A 96 31.99 19.16 -2.04
N PRO A 97 32.37 17.90 -2.32
CA PRO A 97 31.53 16.91 -2.99
C PRO A 97 30.17 16.66 -2.32
N LYS A 98 30.12 16.65 -0.97
CA LYS A 98 28.86 16.49 -0.21
C LYS A 98 27.87 17.61 -0.47
N TRP A 99 28.36 18.86 -0.52
CA TRP A 99 27.54 20.05 -0.79
C TRP A 99 27.06 20.05 -2.26
N ASP A 100 27.94 19.71 -3.20
CA ASP A 100 27.59 19.63 -4.62
C ASP A 100 26.47 18.62 -4.87
N LYS A 101 26.56 17.39 -4.30
CA LYS A 101 25.50 16.36 -4.39
C LYS A 101 24.19 16.85 -3.79
N LYS A 102 24.22 17.46 -2.60
CA LYS A 102 23.02 17.98 -1.94
C LYS A 102 22.32 19.06 -2.78
N LEU A 103 23.08 20.05 -3.28
CA LEU A 103 22.52 21.12 -4.12
C LEU A 103 22.00 20.57 -5.46
N ALA A 104 22.67 19.57 -6.03
CA ALA A 104 22.18 18.88 -7.25
C ALA A 104 20.84 18.19 -7.03
N SER A 105 20.67 17.49 -5.90
CA SER A 105 19.42 16.84 -5.53
C SER A 105 18.30 17.86 -5.32
N GLU A 106 18.58 18.96 -4.61
CA GLU A 106 17.63 20.06 -4.38
C GLU A 106 17.13 20.67 -5.70
N ILE A 107 18.05 20.99 -6.62
CA ILE A 107 17.70 21.52 -7.95
C ILE A 107 16.86 20.53 -8.73
N ARG A 108 17.18 19.23 -8.67
CA ARG A 108 16.43 18.17 -9.37
C ARG A 108 15.01 18.07 -8.82
N GLY A 109 14.85 18.00 -7.49
CA GLY A 109 13.54 17.93 -6.83
C GLY A 109 12.66 19.13 -7.18
N LEU A 110 13.20 20.36 -7.13
CA LEU A 110 12.47 21.55 -7.50
C LEU A 110 12.03 21.54 -8.97
N ARG A 111 12.82 21.03 -9.90
CA ARG A 111 12.44 20.92 -11.31
C ARG A 111 11.37 19.86 -11.53
N HIS A 112 11.55 18.69 -10.95
CA HIS A 112 10.63 17.57 -11.11
C HIS A 112 9.23 17.91 -10.59
N SER A 113 9.15 18.62 -9.49
CA SER A 113 7.89 18.98 -8.83
C SER A 113 7.25 20.30 -9.35
N GLU A 114 7.71 20.89 -10.46
CA GLU A 114 7.19 22.17 -10.97
C GLU A 114 5.68 22.14 -11.22
N ASN A 115 5.19 21.11 -11.90
CA ASN A 115 3.77 20.95 -12.20
C ASN A 115 2.92 20.81 -10.94
N LEU A 116 3.36 19.98 -10.01
CA LEU A 116 2.67 19.77 -8.74
C LEU A 116 2.66 21.07 -7.91
N SER A 117 3.73 21.85 -7.96
CA SER A 117 3.81 23.14 -7.30
C SER A 117 2.77 24.14 -7.84
N ALA A 118 2.44 24.09 -9.13
CA ALA A 118 1.39 24.94 -9.69
C ALA A 118 0.01 24.59 -9.08
N PHE A 119 -0.28 23.32 -8.85
CA PHE A 119 -1.51 22.90 -8.17
C PHE A 119 -1.52 23.36 -6.70
N ILE A 120 -0.41 23.15 -5.97
CA ILE A 120 -0.32 23.47 -4.55
C ILE A 120 -0.47 24.98 -4.29
N VAL A 121 0.17 25.83 -5.09
CA VAL A 121 0.06 27.29 -4.90
C VAL A 121 -1.33 27.85 -5.20
N SER A 122 -2.12 27.15 -6.01
CA SER A 122 -3.52 27.48 -6.25
C SER A 122 -4.46 26.94 -5.19
N ASN A 123 -3.98 26.00 -4.35
CA ASN A 123 -4.72 25.35 -3.27
C ASN A 123 -3.90 25.32 -1.96
N PRO A 124 -3.45 26.48 -1.44
CA PRO A 124 -2.45 26.55 -0.38
C PRO A 124 -2.95 26.12 1.01
N ASP A 125 -4.25 26.13 1.23
CA ASP A 125 -4.88 25.83 2.53
C ASP A 125 -5.38 24.38 2.63
N CYS A 126 -4.84 23.49 1.76
CA CYS A 126 -5.15 22.07 1.78
C CYS A 126 -4.17 21.28 2.65
N VAL A 127 -4.64 20.14 3.15
CA VAL A 127 -3.77 19.08 3.66
C VAL A 127 -3.49 18.10 2.53
N TYR A 128 -2.20 17.90 2.25
CA TYR A 128 -1.72 16.99 1.21
C TYR A 128 -1.28 15.67 1.84
N ILE A 129 -1.78 14.56 1.30
CA ILE A 129 -1.47 13.21 1.78
C ILE A 129 -0.83 12.41 0.63
N PRO A 130 0.50 12.47 0.47
CA PRO A 130 1.23 11.60 -0.45
C PRO A 130 1.33 10.18 0.10
N PHE A 131 1.02 9.18 -0.74
CA PHE A 131 1.16 7.77 -0.43
C PHE A 131 2.52 7.23 -0.89
N GLY A 132 3.41 6.96 0.05
CA GLY A 132 4.76 6.44 -0.16
C GLY A 132 5.81 7.54 -0.39
N ILE A 133 7.07 7.14 -0.21
CA ILE A 133 8.22 8.05 -0.17
C ILE A 133 8.45 8.83 -1.48
N SER A 134 8.20 8.20 -2.63
CA SER A 134 8.39 8.84 -3.94
C SER A 134 7.45 10.03 -4.13
N TYR A 135 6.17 9.88 -3.79
CA TYR A 135 5.19 10.97 -3.90
C TYR A 135 5.35 12.01 -2.81
N PHE A 136 5.83 11.59 -1.63
CA PHE A 136 6.20 12.54 -0.59
C PHE A 136 7.29 13.52 -1.06
N GLY A 137 8.35 13.02 -1.69
CA GLY A 137 9.42 13.86 -2.23
C GLY A 137 8.90 14.91 -3.22
N ASP A 138 7.99 14.53 -4.11
CA ASP A 138 7.38 15.45 -5.07
C ASP A 138 6.55 16.53 -4.36
N VAL A 139 5.70 16.16 -3.40
CA VAL A 139 4.89 17.11 -2.61
C VAL A 139 5.78 18.01 -1.76
N PHE A 140 6.81 17.46 -1.13
CA PHE A 140 7.77 18.21 -0.31
C PHE A 140 8.45 19.33 -1.13
N TYR A 141 8.99 19.01 -2.30
CA TYR A 141 9.61 20.02 -3.15
C TYR A 141 8.59 20.98 -3.77
N ALA A 142 7.38 20.50 -4.06
CA ALA A 142 6.32 21.32 -4.63
C ALA A 142 5.78 22.35 -3.64
N SER A 143 5.70 22.01 -2.36
CA SER A 143 5.14 22.84 -1.30
C SER A 143 6.12 23.91 -0.74
N LYS A 144 7.40 23.86 -1.12
CA LYS A 144 8.40 24.80 -0.61
C LYS A 144 7.99 26.26 -0.83
N GLY A 145 7.95 27.03 0.27
CA GLY A 145 7.52 28.43 0.25
C GLY A 145 5.99 28.64 0.24
N THR A 146 5.22 27.60 0.48
CA THR A 146 3.77 27.66 0.69
C THR A 146 3.41 27.40 2.16
N LYS A 147 2.10 27.49 2.49
CA LYS A 147 1.54 27.13 3.80
C LYS A 147 0.94 25.73 3.82
N ALA A 148 1.02 25.01 2.70
CA ALA A 148 0.44 23.68 2.55
C ALA A 148 0.94 22.73 3.65
N LYS A 149 0.01 21.98 4.24
CA LYS A 149 0.30 20.97 5.25
C LYS A 149 0.49 19.61 4.61
N ILE A 150 1.45 18.84 5.10
CA ILE A 150 1.79 17.54 4.52
C ILE A 150 1.72 16.47 5.60
N ILE A 151 0.90 15.44 5.37
CA ILE A 151 0.87 14.22 6.18
C ILE A 151 1.42 13.09 5.32
N TYR A 152 2.59 12.57 5.67
CA TYR A 152 3.16 11.42 5.00
C TYR A 152 2.34 10.17 5.28
N ALA A 153 2.03 9.38 4.27
CA ALA A 153 1.34 8.11 4.40
C ALA A 153 2.23 6.96 3.90
N GLU A 154 2.64 6.06 4.81
CA GLU A 154 3.37 4.85 4.45
C GLU A 154 2.44 3.84 3.77
N ARG A 155 2.99 2.98 2.92
CA ARG A 155 2.20 1.97 2.20
C ARG A 155 2.87 0.62 2.04
N ASN A 156 4.15 0.52 2.40
CA ASN A 156 4.95 -0.67 2.18
C ASN A 156 5.98 -0.81 3.31
N ALA A 157 6.75 -1.89 3.30
CA ALA A 157 7.83 -2.10 4.27
C ALA A 157 8.96 -1.08 4.04
N PRO A 158 9.23 -0.16 4.97
CA PRO A 158 10.30 0.82 4.79
C PRO A 158 11.68 0.18 4.71
N GLU A 159 11.87 -1.01 5.29
CA GLU A 159 13.11 -1.77 5.20
C GLU A 159 13.52 -2.07 3.75
N VAL A 160 12.55 -2.17 2.86
CA VAL A 160 12.75 -2.48 1.43
C VAL A 160 12.67 -1.24 0.54
N GLU A 161 11.89 -0.23 0.92
CA GLU A 161 11.73 0.98 0.12
C GLU A 161 12.93 1.94 0.24
N PHE A 162 13.67 1.86 1.35
CA PHE A 162 14.84 2.71 1.55
C PHE A 162 16.09 2.09 0.94
N PRO A 163 17.00 2.94 0.39
CA PRO A 163 18.27 2.44 -0.16
C PRO A 163 19.17 1.88 0.95
N ASP A 164 20.04 0.94 0.57
CA ASP A 164 21.04 0.35 1.46
C ASP A 164 22.12 1.36 1.87
N ASP A 165 22.40 2.40 1.06
CA ASP A 165 23.35 3.44 1.41
C ASP A 165 22.83 4.26 2.61
N ILE A 166 23.56 4.20 3.72
CA ILE A 166 23.18 4.82 4.98
C ILE A 166 23.01 6.34 4.87
N ASN A 167 23.82 7.01 4.06
CA ASN A 167 23.74 8.46 3.92
C ASN A 167 22.51 8.87 3.10
N GLU A 168 22.16 8.08 2.09
CA GLU A 168 20.98 8.28 1.28
C GLU A 168 19.72 8.03 2.12
N LYS A 169 19.68 6.91 2.84
CA LYS A 169 18.63 6.58 3.80
C LYS A 169 18.41 7.69 4.82
N GLU A 170 19.47 8.15 5.47
CA GLU A 170 19.40 9.25 6.45
C GLU A 170 18.91 10.57 5.83
N SER A 171 19.30 10.85 4.59
CA SER A 171 18.83 12.03 3.86
C SER A 171 17.33 11.98 3.60
N LEU A 172 16.80 10.79 3.21
CA LEU A 172 15.38 10.57 2.97
C LEU A 172 14.56 10.67 4.26
N ILE A 173 15.02 10.04 5.35
CA ILE A 173 14.34 10.14 6.65
C ILE A 173 14.33 11.59 7.16
N LYS A 174 15.43 12.31 6.96
CA LYS A 174 15.48 13.74 7.29
C LYS A 174 14.46 14.55 6.48
N MET A 175 14.29 14.24 5.20
CA MET A 175 13.27 14.87 4.37
C MET A 175 11.85 14.54 4.88
N LEU A 176 11.58 13.28 5.23
CA LEU A 176 10.31 12.86 5.82
C LEU A 176 10.02 13.54 7.16
N SER A 177 11.04 13.82 7.96
CA SER A 177 10.88 14.50 9.25
C SER A 177 10.40 15.96 9.12
N ASP A 178 10.42 16.53 7.92
CA ASP A 178 9.87 17.85 7.64
C ASP A 178 8.35 17.84 7.40
N ALA A 179 7.73 16.66 7.25
CA ALA A 179 6.27 16.53 7.22
C ALA A 179 5.64 17.06 8.51
N ASP A 180 4.41 17.58 8.43
CA ASP A 180 3.65 18.04 9.60
C ASP A 180 3.15 16.85 10.45
N GLY A 181 2.88 15.70 9.82
CA GLY A 181 2.50 14.45 10.45
C GLY A 181 2.83 13.25 9.58
N ALA A 182 2.69 12.04 10.15
CA ALA A 182 2.86 10.79 9.44
C ALA A 182 1.83 9.75 9.88
N VAL A 183 1.29 9.01 8.92
CA VAL A 183 0.43 7.86 9.14
C VAL A 183 1.12 6.62 8.61
N LEU A 184 1.39 5.68 9.50
CA LEU A 184 2.07 4.43 9.26
C LEU A 184 1.04 3.29 9.35
N GLN A 185 1.32 2.15 8.74
CA GLN A 185 0.36 1.04 8.70
C GLN A 185 0.55 0.05 9.86
N THR A 186 1.76 -0.02 10.43
CA THR A 186 2.12 -1.01 11.44
C THR A 186 2.99 -0.43 12.55
N GLN A 187 3.03 -1.12 13.70
CA GLN A 187 3.94 -0.78 14.78
C GLN A 187 5.41 -0.96 14.39
N ASP A 188 5.72 -1.88 13.48
CA ASP A 188 7.10 -2.09 13.03
C ASP A 188 7.59 -0.95 12.13
N GLU A 189 6.72 -0.41 11.28
CA GLU A 189 7.03 0.84 10.56
C GLU A 189 7.31 1.98 11.54
N LEU A 190 6.52 2.12 12.62
CA LEU A 190 6.74 3.13 13.64
C LEU A 190 8.09 2.95 14.34
N LYS A 191 8.46 1.72 14.68
CA LYS A 191 9.78 1.39 15.27
C LYS A 191 10.93 1.70 14.31
N PHE A 192 10.77 1.40 13.00
CA PHE A 192 11.78 1.71 11.99
C PHE A 192 12.17 3.19 11.99
N TYR A 193 11.19 4.07 12.05
CA TYR A 193 11.45 5.51 12.09
C TYR A 193 11.96 6.03 13.44
N ASN A 194 11.82 5.25 14.51
CA ASN A 194 12.39 5.52 15.83
C ASN A 194 12.18 6.97 16.34
N GLY A 195 10.93 7.45 16.29
CA GLY A 195 10.55 8.79 16.76
C GLY A 195 11.01 9.96 15.90
N ARG A 196 11.59 9.69 14.72
CA ARG A 196 12.11 10.75 13.83
C ARG A 196 11.05 11.48 13.01
N LEU A 197 9.83 10.93 12.93
CA LEU A 197 8.70 11.57 12.24
C LEU A 197 7.83 12.33 13.24
N LYS A 198 7.43 13.55 12.88
CA LYS A 198 6.52 14.36 13.70
C LYS A 198 5.11 13.78 13.67
N ASN A 199 4.42 13.80 14.81
CA ASN A 199 3.03 13.40 14.92
C ASN A 199 2.73 12.07 14.22
N ALA A 200 3.69 11.12 14.29
CA ALA A 200 3.54 9.80 13.69
C ALA A 200 2.52 8.97 14.48
N VAL A 201 1.59 8.36 13.77
CA VAL A 201 0.58 7.46 14.33
C VAL A 201 0.45 6.21 13.46
N VAL A 202 0.02 5.10 14.06
CA VAL A 202 -0.32 3.89 13.32
C VAL A 202 -1.82 3.88 13.05
N ILE A 203 -2.18 3.84 11.75
CA ILE A 203 -3.56 3.68 11.29
C ILE A 203 -3.56 2.61 10.21
N ASN A 204 -4.12 1.45 10.54
CA ASN A 204 -4.21 0.32 9.62
C ASN A 204 -5.14 0.62 8.42
N ASN A 205 -5.09 -0.24 7.41
CA ASN A 205 -5.99 -0.13 6.27
C ASN A 205 -7.44 -0.47 6.68
N PRO A 206 -8.44 0.17 6.07
CA PRO A 206 -9.82 -0.27 6.22
C PRO A 206 -10.05 -1.58 5.46
N VAL A 207 -10.94 -2.39 5.98
CA VAL A 207 -11.52 -3.53 5.27
C VAL A 207 -12.34 -3.01 4.08
N LYS A 208 -12.33 -3.75 2.97
CA LYS A 208 -13.18 -3.45 1.80
C LYS A 208 -14.65 -3.44 2.22
N ALA A 209 -15.39 -2.44 1.79
CA ALA A 209 -16.84 -2.43 1.95
C ALA A 209 -17.51 -3.56 1.15
N ASN A 210 -18.68 -3.98 1.56
CA ASN A 210 -19.52 -4.97 0.87
C ASN A 210 -18.85 -6.34 0.69
N LEU A 211 -18.05 -6.78 1.68
CA LEU A 211 -17.60 -8.17 1.72
C LEU A 211 -18.78 -9.11 1.97
N PRO A 212 -18.79 -10.32 1.39
CA PRO A 212 -19.82 -11.31 1.65
C PRO A 212 -19.82 -11.70 3.14
N GLU A 213 -20.95 -12.21 3.59
CA GLU A 213 -21.04 -12.77 4.94
C GLU A 213 -20.07 -13.96 5.08
N PRO A 214 -19.49 -14.13 6.27
CA PRO A 214 -18.63 -15.26 6.56
C PRO A 214 -19.33 -16.60 6.23
N PHE A 215 -18.54 -17.56 5.82
CA PHE A 215 -19.04 -18.89 5.51
C PHE A 215 -19.14 -19.72 6.79
N ASP A 216 -20.34 -20.25 7.03
CA ASP A 216 -20.64 -21.16 8.15
C ASP A 216 -21.10 -22.51 7.60
N GLY A 217 -20.16 -23.32 7.12
CA GLY A 217 -20.44 -24.63 6.51
C GLY A 217 -19.17 -25.46 6.39
N GLU A 218 -19.29 -26.62 5.75
CA GLU A 218 -18.14 -27.46 5.41
C GLU A 218 -17.32 -26.79 4.31
N ARG A 219 -16.06 -26.48 4.59
CA ARG A 219 -15.17 -25.79 3.65
C ARG A 219 -14.67 -26.74 2.58
N ARG A 220 -14.57 -26.23 1.34
CA ARG A 220 -13.89 -26.93 0.23
C ARG A 220 -12.42 -27.14 0.58
N LYS A 221 -11.87 -28.28 0.19
CA LYS A 221 -10.45 -28.61 0.37
C LYS A 221 -9.56 -27.82 -0.59
N VAL A 222 -9.61 -26.50 -0.50
CA VAL A 222 -8.87 -25.56 -1.33
C VAL A 222 -8.06 -24.63 -0.43
N VAL A 223 -6.76 -24.60 -0.65
CA VAL A 223 -5.87 -23.56 -0.16
C VAL A 223 -5.91 -22.43 -1.18
N VAL A 224 -6.12 -21.21 -0.75
CA VAL A 224 -6.27 -20.08 -1.68
C VAL A 224 -5.35 -18.92 -1.35
N ASN A 225 -4.88 -18.25 -2.40
CA ASN A 225 -4.33 -16.91 -2.33
C ASN A 225 -4.95 -16.04 -3.43
N PHE A 226 -5.14 -14.74 -3.14
CA PHE A 226 -5.55 -13.75 -4.13
C PHE A 226 -4.67 -12.51 -4.00
N CYS A 227 -3.77 -12.34 -4.96
CA CYS A 227 -2.78 -11.27 -4.92
C CYS A 227 -2.33 -10.86 -6.33
N ARG A 228 -1.61 -9.77 -6.44
CA ARG A 228 -0.82 -9.47 -7.65
C ARG A 228 0.31 -10.49 -7.77
N ILE A 229 0.56 -10.98 -8.99
CA ILE A 229 1.70 -11.87 -9.26
C ILE A 229 2.95 -11.00 -9.32
N ALA A 230 3.68 -10.93 -8.22
CA ALA A 230 4.88 -10.12 -8.05
C ALA A 230 5.91 -10.87 -7.20
N GLU A 231 7.20 -10.55 -7.37
CA GLU A 231 8.29 -11.20 -6.60
C GLU A 231 8.06 -11.09 -5.09
N GLN A 232 7.63 -9.94 -4.62
CA GLN A 232 7.27 -9.67 -3.23
C GLN A 232 6.36 -10.75 -2.60
N LYS A 233 5.48 -11.39 -3.40
CA LYS A 233 4.52 -12.38 -2.91
C LYS A 233 5.14 -13.76 -2.70
N ASN A 234 6.35 -13.97 -3.16
CA ASN A 234 7.13 -15.20 -3.00
C ASN A 234 6.29 -16.48 -3.24
N LEU A 235 5.58 -16.52 -4.38
CA LEU A 235 4.76 -17.67 -4.75
C LEU A 235 5.55 -18.99 -4.83
N PRO A 236 6.85 -19.02 -5.18
CA PRO A 236 7.67 -20.24 -5.08
C PRO A 236 7.68 -20.84 -3.68
N LEU A 237 7.76 -20.03 -2.62
CA LEU A 237 7.66 -20.51 -1.24
C LEU A 237 6.32 -21.21 -0.98
N MET A 238 5.21 -20.61 -1.44
CA MET A 238 3.86 -21.16 -1.31
C MET A 238 3.71 -22.48 -2.07
N ILE A 239 4.19 -22.55 -3.30
CA ILE A 239 4.14 -23.74 -4.14
C ILE A 239 4.93 -24.88 -3.48
N ASN A 240 6.16 -24.63 -3.03
CA ASN A 240 6.97 -25.63 -2.33
C ASN A 240 6.29 -26.12 -1.04
N ALA A 241 5.77 -25.20 -0.23
CA ALA A 241 5.05 -25.54 1.00
C ALA A 241 3.78 -26.34 0.72
N PHE A 242 3.03 -25.98 -0.33
CA PHE A 242 1.86 -26.74 -0.73
C PHE A 242 2.20 -28.14 -1.20
N MET A 243 3.27 -28.33 -1.96
CA MET A 243 3.74 -29.65 -2.38
C MET A 243 4.11 -30.55 -1.19
N GLU A 244 4.70 -29.99 -0.13
CA GLU A 244 4.97 -30.72 1.11
C GLU A 244 3.68 -31.08 1.85
N PHE A 245 2.77 -30.12 2.02
CA PHE A 245 1.43 -30.32 2.59
C PHE A 245 0.62 -31.37 1.83
N HIS A 246 0.64 -31.35 0.49
CA HIS A 246 -0.14 -32.21 -0.38
C HIS A 246 0.25 -33.71 -0.25
N LYS A 247 1.47 -34.03 0.22
CA LYS A 247 1.88 -35.42 0.48
C LYS A 247 0.97 -36.11 1.50
N SER A 248 0.51 -35.39 2.50
CA SER A 248 -0.42 -35.89 3.53
C SER A 248 -1.88 -35.54 3.26
N HIS A 249 -2.14 -34.58 2.39
CA HIS A 249 -3.47 -34.08 2.04
C HIS A 249 -3.71 -34.08 0.52
N PRO A 250 -3.68 -35.26 -0.15
CA PRO A 250 -3.73 -35.35 -1.61
C PRO A 250 -5.07 -34.92 -2.24
N ASP A 251 -6.07 -34.72 -1.42
CA ASP A 251 -7.40 -34.26 -1.82
C ASP A 251 -7.56 -32.72 -1.76
N TYR A 252 -6.49 -32.00 -1.37
CA TYR A 252 -6.48 -30.54 -1.41
C TYR A 252 -5.91 -30.01 -2.72
N SER A 253 -6.38 -28.85 -3.14
CA SER A 253 -5.81 -28.06 -4.25
C SER A 253 -5.37 -26.69 -3.79
N LEU A 254 -4.47 -26.07 -4.57
CA LEU A 254 -4.03 -24.68 -4.39
C LEU A 254 -4.54 -23.82 -5.56
N GLU A 255 -5.30 -22.80 -5.25
CA GLU A 255 -5.79 -21.81 -6.21
C GLU A 255 -5.16 -20.43 -5.92
N ILE A 256 -4.42 -19.90 -6.89
CA ILE A 256 -3.79 -18.58 -6.82
C ILE A 256 -4.51 -17.66 -7.81
N TYR A 257 -5.33 -16.75 -7.32
CA TYR A 257 -6.02 -15.75 -8.15
C TYR A 257 -5.18 -14.48 -8.25
N GLY A 258 -4.77 -14.14 -9.46
CA GLY A 258 -3.94 -12.95 -9.63
C GLY A 258 -3.81 -12.46 -11.06
N ASN A 259 -3.35 -11.21 -11.17
CA ASN A 259 -3.00 -10.61 -12.44
C ASN A 259 -1.54 -10.15 -12.41
N THR A 260 -1.02 -9.97 -13.60
CA THR A 260 0.22 -9.27 -13.90
C THR A 260 -0.12 -7.83 -14.27
N VAL A 261 0.61 -6.86 -13.76
CA VAL A 261 0.41 -5.43 -14.03
C VAL A 261 1.55 -4.88 -14.87
N GLU A 262 2.75 -5.39 -14.65
CA GLU A 262 3.97 -4.99 -15.33
C GLU A 262 4.46 -6.12 -16.25
N LYS A 263 5.20 -5.75 -17.30
CA LYS A 263 5.67 -6.72 -18.31
C LYS A 263 6.52 -7.84 -17.72
N ASN A 264 7.37 -7.52 -16.74
CA ASN A 264 8.20 -8.51 -16.05
C ASN A 264 7.39 -9.49 -15.19
N GLU A 265 6.18 -9.12 -14.77
CA GLU A 265 5.29 -9.99 -13.99
C GLU A 265 4.70 -11.14 -14.85
N GLU A 266 4.55 -10.94 -16.16
CA GLU A 266 4.12 -12.02 -17.06
C GLU A 266 5.22 -13.09 -17.22
N GLU A 267 6.47 -12.67 -17.33
CA GLU A 267 7.62 -13.59 -17.33
C GLU A 267 7.73 -14.34 -16.00
N LEU A 268 7.45 -13.66 -14.90
CA LEU A 268 7.43 -14.25 -13.57
C LEU A 268 6.33 -15.32 -13.46
N LYS A 269 5.14 -15.05 -13.95
CA LYS A 269 4.04 -16.02 -13.99
C LYS A 269 4.40 -17.26 -14.79
N ASN A 270 5.05 -17.09 -15.94
CA ASN A 270 5.49 -18.22 -16.76
C ASN A 270 6.50 -19.10 -16.01
N ARG A 271 7.46 -18.50 -15.30
CA ARG A 271 8.39 -19.26 -14.43
C ARG A 271 7.66 -20.07 -13.35
N TYR A 272 6.59 -19.53 -12.79
CA TYR A 272 5.78 -20.26 -11.78
C TYR A 272 5.00 -21.40 -12.40
N LEU A 273 4.48 -21.24 -13.61
CA LEU A 273 3.84 -22.33 -14.35
C LEU A 273 4.83 -23.46 -14.71
N GLU A 274 6.05 -23.10 -15.13
CA GLU A 274 7.13 -24.06 -15.36
C GLU A 274 7.51 -24.80 -14.07
N MET A 275 7.56 -24.12 -12.94
CA MET A 275 7.80 -24.73 -11.63
C MET A 275 6.69 -25.73 -11.27
N ILE A 276 5.43 -25.37 -11.44
CA ILE A 276 4.27 -26.26 -11.20
C ILE A 276 4.39 -27.52 -12.08
N SER A 277 4.73 -27.33 -13.36
CA SER A 277 4.89 -28.45 -14.31
C SER A 277 6.06 -29.36 -13.93
N SER A 278 7.17 -28.80 -13.41
CA SER A 278 8.30 -29.61 -12.95
C SER A 278 7.96 -30.54 -11.76
N PHE A 279 6.91 -30.22 -11.01
CA PHE A 279 6.36 -31.07 -9.96
C PHE A 279 5.27 -32.03 -10.46
N ASN A 280 4.86 -31.97 -11.73
CA ASN A 280 3.66 -32.64 -12.28
C ASN A 280 2.41 -32.30 -11.45
N ALA A 281 2.26 -31.03 -11.05
CA ALA A 281 1.26 -30.58 -10.08
C ALA A 281 0.11 -29.75 -10.73
N GLU A 282 0.00 -29.75 -12.06
CA GLU A 282 -0.99 -28.94 -12.79
C GLU A 282 -2.44 -29.32 -12.44
N GLU A 283 -2.68 -30.54 -11.98
CA GLU A 283 -4.02 -30.96 -11.55
C GLU A 283 -4.42 -30.38 -10.20
N CYS A 284 -3.45 -30.17 -9.29
CA CYS A 284 -3.73 -29.70 -7.93
C CYS A 284 -3.30 -28.25 -7.66
N ILE A 285 -2.50 -27.59 -8.51
CA ILE A 285 -2.10 -26.17 -8.39
C ILE A 285 -2.56 -25.41 -9.63
N LYS A 286 -3.32 -24.33 -9.42
CA LYS A 286 -3.83 -23.47 -10.49
C LYS A 286 -3.49 -22.00 -10.24
N ILE A 287 -2.92 -21.32 -11.26
CA ILE A 287 -2.83 -19.86 -11.30
C ILE A 287 -3.98 -19.34 -12.17
N LEU A 288 -4.93 -18.68 -11.55
CA LEU A 288 -6.20 -18.29 -12.13
C LEU A 288 -6.26 -16.75 -12.34
N PRO A 289 -7.03 -16.29 -13.33
CA PRO A 289 -7.22 -14.85 -13.55
C PRO A 289 -7.92 -14.21 -12.35
N PRO A 290 -7.73 -12.89 -12.15
CA PRO A 290 -8.40 -12.16 -11.08
C PRO A 290 -9.92 -12.19 -11.29
N ARG A 291 -10.66 -12.14 -10.18
CA ARG A 291 -12.14 -12.11 -10.17
C ARG A 291 -12.61 -10.85 -9.48
N ALA A 292 -13.60 -10.17 -10.04
CA ALA A 292 -14.20 -8.99 -9.41
C ALA A 292 -14.82 -9.35 -8.05
N GLU A 293 -15.56 -10.45 -8.00
CA GLU A 293 -16.23 -10.98 -6.80
C GLU A 293 -15.41 -12.10 -6.14
N ILE A 294 -14.08 -11.91 -6.03
CA ILE A 294 -13.16 -12.94 -5.50
C ILE A 294 -13.60 -13.46 -4.13
N HIS A 295 -14.05 -12.57 -3.24
CA HIS A 295 -14.44 -12.93 -1.87
C HIS A 295 -15.62 -13.91 -1.84
N SER A 296 -16.60 -13.74 -2.74
CA SER A 296 -17.73 -14.68 -2.88
C SER A 296 -17.28 -16.04 -3.43
N VAL A 297 -16.24 -16.05 -4.28
CA VAL A 297 -15.70 -17.27 -4.88
C VAL A 297 -14.88 -18.09 -3.87
N VAL A 298 -14.15 -17.42 -2.96
CA VAL A 298 -13.17 -18.09 -2.09
C VAL A 298 -13.63 -18.26 -0.64
N ARG A 299 -14.72 -17.65 -0.21
CA ARG A 299 -15.15 -17.64 1.19
C ARG A 299 -15.33 -19.00 1.84
N ASP A 300 -15.61 -20.01 1.03
CA ASP A 300 -15.81 -21.41 1.42
C ASP A 300 -14.56 -22.28 1.28
N CYS A 301 -13.41 -21.70 0.86
CA CYS A 301 -12.13 -22.40 0.81
C CYS A 301 -11.64 -22.74 2.22
N ALA A 302 -10.82 -23.79 2.34
CA ALA A 302 -10.31 -24.27 3.62
C ALA A 302 -9.49 -23.20 4.35
N MET A 303 -8.58 -22.53 3.65
CA MET A 303 -7.72 -21.51 4.24
C MET A 303 -7.16 -20.55 3.18
N PHE A 304 -6.83 -19.34 3.64
CA PHE A 304 -6.01 -18.37 2.92
C PHE A 304 -4.55 -18.52 3.36
N VAL A 305 -3.63 -18.54 2.39
CA VAL A 305 -2.19 -18.62 2.65
C VAL A 305 -1.48 -17.43 2.00
N SER A 306 -0.57 -16.79 2.73
CA SER A 306 0.31 -15.74 2.22
C SER A 306 1.76 -16.05 2.53
N SER A 307 2.62 -15.99 1.50
CA SER A 307 4.06 -16.29 1.56
C SER A 307 4.94 -15.07 1.33
N SER A 308 4.38 -13.86 1.46
CA SER A 308 5.08 -12.60 1.13
C SER A 308 6.39 -12.43 1.89
N ASP A 309 7.39 -11.85 1.23
CA ASP A 309 8.68 -11.49 1.86
C ASP A 309 8.57 -10.14 2.60
N PHE A 310 7.74 -9.24 2.11
CA PHE A 310 7.48 -7.94 2.74
C PHE A 310 6.10 -7.40 2.38
N GLU A 311 5.48 -6.73 3.34
CA GLU A 311 4.20 -6.02 3.20
C GLU A 311 4.16 -4.86 4.20
N GLY A 312 3.56 -3.74 3.83
CA GLY A 312 2.99 -2.86 4.85
C GLY A 312 1.83 -3.58 5.51
N LEU A 313 0.60 -3.33 5.07
CA LEU A 313 -0.56 -4.12 5.48
C LEU A 313 -1.24 -4.73 4.27
N SER A 314 -1.19 -6.07 4.15
CA SER A 314 -1.78 -6.81 3.04
C SER A 314 -3.30 -6.70 3.03
N ASN A 315 -3.88 -6.09 1.97
CA ASN A 315 -5.33 -6.00 1.84
C ASN A 315 -5.97 -7.38 1.66
N SER A 316 -5.36 -8.28 0.88
CA SER A 316 -5.91 -9.62 0.66
C SER A 316 -5.97 -10.45 1.95
N MET A 317 -4.95 -10.35 2.80
CA MET A 317 -4.98 -10.96 4.14
C MET A 317 -6.07 -10.32 5.02
N LEU A 318 -6.16 -8.99 5.05
CA LEU A 318 -7.18 -8.27 5.82
C LEU A 318 -8.60 -8.66 5.38
N GLU A 319 -8.81 -8.78 4.07
CA GLU A 319 -10.08 -9.20 3.48
C GLU A 319 -10.38 -10.68 3.78
N ALA A 320 -9.37 -11.57 3.74
CA ALA A 320 -9.52 -12.98 4.11
C ALA A 320 -9.92 -13.13 5.60
N LEU A 321 -9.26 -12.41 6.50
CA LEU A 321 -9.64 -12.35 7.92
C LEU A 321 -11.09 -11.86 8.08
N ALA A 322 -11.47 -10.82 7.36
CA ALA A 322 -12.80 -10.21 7.45
C ALA A 322 -13.93 -11.12 6.97
N ILE A 323 -13.70 -12.01 6.02
CA ILE A 323 -14.69 -13.02 5.58
C ILE A 323 -14.60 -14.33 6.38
N GLY A 324 -13.83 -14.33 7.48
CA GLY A 324 -13.71 -15.45 8.37
C GLY A 324 -12.98 -16.66 7.76
N MET A 325 -11.99 -16.42 6.91
CA MET A 325 -11.13 -17.50 6.42
C MET A 325 -10.04 -17.80 7.45
N PRO A 326 -9.75 -19.07 7.75
CA PRO A 326 -8.54 -19.44 8.46
C PRO A 326 -7.32 -18.94 7.68
N CYS A 327 -6.39 -18.22 8.32
CA CYS A 327 -5.25 -17.60 7.65
C CYS A 327 -3.93 -18.17 8.14
N VAL A 328 -3.02 -18.46 7.20
CA VAL A 328 -1.62 -18.82 7.47
C VAL A 328 -0.74 -17.85 6.68
N CYS A 329 0.10 -17.09 7.37
CA CYS A 329 0.89 -16.04 6.74
C CYS A 329 2.34 -16.08 7.19
N THR A 330 3.26 -15.72 6.30
CA THR A 330 4.64 -15.43 6.70
C THR A 330 4.68 -14.18 7.57
N ASP A 331 5.50 -14.21 8.61
CA ASP A 331 5.81 -13.07 9.47
C ASP A 331 6.85 -12.16 8.78
N CYS A 332 6.41 -11.49 7.73
CA CYS A 332 7.26 -10.77 6.78
C CYS A 332 7.65 -9.36 7.25
N LEU A 333 8.66 -8.78 6.56
CA LEU A 333 9.10 -7.40 6.77
C LEU A 333 7.94 -6.41 6.60
N GLY A 334 8.01 -5.28 7.33
CA GLY A 334 6.94 -4.29 7.42
C GLY A 334 5.88 -4.62 8.47
N GLY A 335 5.83 -5.89 8.93
CA GLY A 335 5.07 -6.32 10.11
C GLY A 335 3.55 -6.41 9.93
N GLY A 336 3.03 -6.27 8.69
CA GLY A 336 1.58 -6.24 8.46
C GLY A 336 0.85 -7.50 8.89
N ALA A 337 1.47 -8.67 8.75
CA ALA A 337 0.87 -9.92 9.20
C ALA A 337 0.76 -9.97 10.74
N ARG A 338 1.84 -9.65 11.46
CA ARG A 338 1.83 -9.63 12.95
C ARG A 338 1.05 -8.47 13.56
N GLU A 339 0.74 -7.46 12.79
CA GLU A 339 -0.17 -6.38 13.21
C GLU A 339 -1.62 -6.88 13.32
N MET A 340 -2.01 -7.82 12.46
CA MET A 340 -3.39 -8.30 12.32
C MET A 340 -3.61 -9.71 12.85
N ILE A 341 -2.56 -10.53 12.87
CA ILE A 341 -2.64 -11.93 13.32
C ILE A 341 -1.90 -12.08 14.64
N THR A 342 -2.63 -12.52 15.65
CA THR A 342 -2.07 -13.07 16.88
C THR A 342 -1.93 -14.58 16.67
N ASP A 343 -0.68 -15.06 16.61
CA ASP A 343 -0.37 -16.46 16.30
C ASP A 343 -1.11 -17.43 17.23
N GLY A 344 -1.78 -18.41 16.65
CA GLY A 344 -2.57 -19.42 17.35
C GLY A 344 -3.92 -18.93 17.91
N GLU A 345 -4.31 -17.66 17.71
CA GLU A 345 -5.59 -17.11 18.16
C GLU A 345 -6.57 -16.83 17.01
N ASN A 346 -6.13 -16.09 16.00
CA ASN A 346 -6.95 -15.70 14.84
C ASN A 346 -6.30 -16.03 13.49
N GLY A 347 -5.23 -16.82 13.51
CA GLY A 347 -4.47 -17.29 12.37
C GLY A 347 -3.15 -17.89 12.83
N LEU A 348 -2.30 -18.24 11.88
CA LEU A 348 -0.94 -18.73 12.12
C LEU A 348 0.09 -17.83 11.42
N LEU A 349 1.18 -17.54 12.14
CA LEU A 349 2.35 -16.85 11.61
C LEU A 349 3.52 -17.83 11.54
N VAL A 350 4.22 -17.82 10.42
CA VAL A 350 5.39 -18.66 10.20
C VAL A 350 6.61 -17.82 9.79
N PRO A 351 7.84 -18.27 10.05
CA PRO A 351 9.03 -17.57 9.59
C PRO A 351 9.05 -17.40 8.07
N MET A 352 9.64 -16.29 7.60
CA MET A 352 9.92 -16.11 6.17
C MET A 352 10.86 -17.18 5.64
N ASN A 353 10.70 -17.53 4.36
CA ASN A 353 11.57 -18.46 3.63
C ASN A 353 11.62 -19.88 4.24
N ASP A 354 10.63 -20.27 5.04
CA ASP A 354 10.51 -21.61 5.62
C ASP A 354 9.28 -22.33 5.05
N ALA A 355 9.49 -23.08 3.96
CA ALA A 355 8.44 -23.87 3.33
C ALA A 355 7.91 -24.98 4.24
N ASN A 356 8.76 -25.57 5.09
CA ASN A 356 8.34 -26.62 6.00
C ASN A 356 7.43 -26.07 7.11
N ALA A 357 7.79 -24.95 7.72
CA ALA A 357 6.95 -24.29 8.71
C ALA A 357 5.59 -23.87 8.11
N LEU A 358 5.59 -23.36 6.86
CA LEU A 358 4.36 -23.00 6.16
C LEU A 358 3.49 -24.24 5.88
N ALA A 359 4.10 -25.36 5.44
CA ALA A 359 3.39 -26.62 5.24
C ALA A 359 2.80 -27.19 6.53
N GLN A 360 3.56 -27.19 7.62
CA GLN A 360 3.10 -27.66 8.94
C GLN A 360 1.95 -26.82 9.46
N ALA A 361 1.99 -25.51 9.27
CA ALA A 361 0.89 -24.62 9.63
C ALA A 361 -0.38 -24.91 8.79
N MET A 362 -0.24 -25.20 7.49
CA MET A 362 -1.34 -25.65 6.64
C MET A 362 -1.92 -26.98 7.14
N CYS A 363 -1.07 -27.97 7.50
CA CYS A 363 -1.51 -29.25 8.09
C CYS A 363 -2.32 -29.00 9.36
N ARG A 364 -1.82 -28.18 10.29
CA ARG A 364 -2.53 -27.85 11.51
C ARG A 364 -3.92 -27.24 11.26
N MET A 365 -4.01 -26.32 10.28
CA MET A 365 -5.29 -25.72 9.89
C MET A 365 -6.25 -26.73 9.25
N ALA A 366 -5.73 -27.71 8.53
CA ALA A 366 -6.55 -28.75 7.88
C ALA A 366 -7.02 -29.84 8.85
N ASP A 367 -6.14 -30.27 9.76
CA ASP A 367 -6.37 -31.41 10.65
C ASP A 367 -7.17 -31.03 11.89
N ASP A 368 -6.91 -29.87 12.49
CA ASP A 368 -7.61 -29.40 13.69
C ASP A 368 -8.75 -28.45 13.34
N LYS A 369 -9.92 -29.04 13.05
CA LYS A 369 -11.12 -28.30 12.66
C LYS A 369 -11.62 -27.34 13.73
N GLU A 370 -11.48 -27.70 15.03
CA GLU A 370 -11.90 -26.83 16.14
C GLU A 370 -10.97 -25.61 16.24
N PHE A 371 -9.68 -25.83 16.13
CA PHE A 371 -8.69 -24.77 16.09
C PHE A 371 -8.91 -23.82 14.88
N SER A 372 -9.09 -24.39 13.69
CA SER A 372 -9.35 -23.65 12.45
C SER A 372 -10.62 -22.80 12.57
N LYS A 373 -11.71 -23.36 13.13
CA LYS A 373 -12.97 -22.66 13.39
C LYS A 373 -12.77 -21.51 14.39
N LYS A 374 -12.08 -21.75 15.50
CA LYS A 374 -11.74 -20.71 16.48
C LYS A 374 -10.94 -19.56 15.85
N CYS A 375 -9.93 -19.87 15.04
CA CYS A 375 -9.17 -18.86 14.31
C CYS A 375 -10.08 -18.03 13.39
N SER A 376 -10.96 -18.69 12.63
CA SER A 376 -11.95 -18.05 11.75
C SER A 376 -12.85 -17.07 12.51
N GLU A 377 -13.44 -17.51 13.63
CA GLU A 377 -14.33 -16.69 14.47
C GLU A 377 -13.61 -15.47 15.05
N ASN A 378 -12.38 -15.62 15.51
CA ASN A 378 -11.58 -14.52 16.03
C ASN A 378 -11.13 -13.56 14.93
N ALA A 379 -10.83 -14.07 13.74
CA ALA A 379 -10.42 -13.27 12.59
C ALA A 379 -11.51 -12.27 12.17
N MET A 380 -12.77 -12.67 12.22
CA MET A 380 -13.91 -11.83 11.82
C MET A 380 -14.05 -10.53 12.63
N LYS A 381 -13.45 -10.42 13.81
CA LYS A 381 -13.44 -9.19 14.61
C LYS A 381 -12.88 -7.99 13.82
N VAL A 382 -12.03 -8.26 12.83
CA VAL A 382 -11.47 -7.22 11.96
C VAL A 382 -12.54 -6.49 11.16
N ARG A 383 -13.67 -7.13 10.84
CA ARG A 383 -14.80 -6.47 10.16
C ARG A 383 -15.31 -5.24 10.92
N GLU A 384 -15.35 -5.34 12.24
CA GLU A 384 -15.86 -4.26 13.09
C GLU A 384 -14.78 -3.22 13.40
N THR A 385 -13.58 -3.68 13.72
CA THR A 385 -12.49 -2.79 14.17
C THR A 385 -11.85 -2.00 13.02
N HIS A 386 -11.98 -2.50 11.76
CA HIS A 386 -11.37 -1.92 10.56
C HIS A 386 -12.39 -1.48 9.52
N LYS A 387 -13.63 -1.16 9.94
CA LYS A 387 -14.60 -0.49 9.06
C LYS A 387 -14.02 0.80 8.50
N VAL A 388 -14.38 1.13 7.26
CA VAL A 388 -13.87 2.34 6.62
C VAL A 388 -14.20 3.60 7.40
N GLU A 389 -15.37 3.66 8.04
CA GLU A 389 -15.81 4.77 8.88
C GLU A 389 -14.91 4.92 10.11
N THR A 390 -14.58 3.81 10.79
CA THR A 390 -13.70 3.78 11.96
C THR A 390 -12.29 4.25 11.60
N ILE A 391 -11.75 3.73 10.50
CA ILE A 391 -10.41 4.09 10.03
C ILE A 391 -10.39 5.55 9.56
N ALA A 392 -11.41 5.99 8.83
CA ALA A 392 -11.54 7.39 8.39
C ALA A 392 -11.61 8.36 9.58
N GLY A 393 -12.34 7.99 10.66
CA GLY A 393 -12.37 8.78 11.90
C GLY A 393 -10.98 8.98 12.49
N LYS A 394 -10.17 7.92 12.61
CA LYS A 394 -8.77 8.02 13.08
C LYS A 394 -7.92 8.94 12.18
N TRP A 395 -8.11 8.88 10.87
CA TRP A 395 -7.43 9.77 9.94
C TRP A 395 -7.82 11.23 10.15
N LEU A 396 -9.12 11.52 10.34
CA LEU A 396 -9.60 12.88 10.58
C LEU A 396 -9.06 13.45 11.89
N GLU A 397 -8.96 12.67 12.97
CA GLU A 397 -8.32 13.09 14.22
C GLU A 397 -6.87 13.58 14.01
N VAL A 398 -6.15 13.00 13.07
CA VAL A 398 -4.80 13.45 12.70
C VAL A 398 -4.86 14.70 11.83
N ILE A 399 -5.69 14.69 10.79
CA ILE A 399 -5.80 15.77 9.82
C ILE A 399 -6.29 17.07 10.49
N GLU A 400 -7.23 16.98 11.42
CA GLU A 400 -7.81 18.13 12.12
C GLU A 400 -6.82 18.96 12.94
N LYS A 401 -5.68 18.38 13.30
CA LYS A 401 -4.60 19.12 13.97
C LYS A 401 -3.93 20.15 13.05
N PHE A 402 -4.17 20.08 11.74
CA PHE A 402 -3.45 20.88 10.74
C PHE A 402 -4.36 21.79 9.90
N ILE A 403 -5.68 21.74 10.07
CA ILE A 403 -6.69 22.52 9.32
C ILE A 403 -7.60 23.36 10.21
#